data_c8fec2edd9de36c545caa143912d992c
#
_entry.id   c8fec2edd9de36c545caa143912d992c
#
_cell.length_a   1.000
_cell.length_b   1.000
_cell.length_c   1.000
_cell.angle_alpha   90.00
_cell.angle_beta   90.00
_cell.angle_gamma   90.00
#
_symmetry.space_group_name_H-M   'P 1'
#
loop_
_entity.id
_entity.type
_entity.pdbx_description
1 polymer ?
#
loop_
_entity_poly.entity_id
_entity_poly.type
_entity_poly.pdbx_seq_one_letter_code
_entity_poly.pdbx_strand_id
1 'polypeptide(L)'
;MATRLPPLNALRTFEAAARHLSFTKAADELFVTQAAVSHQIRTLEEHLGTPLFRRMNRALMLTDEGQALLPAVREAFDRLSAGVRRVQDLCCGGALTISTTPSFAASWLVGRLARFQALHPEIELQLSATARLVDFAREDVDCGIRYGMGDWPGLVAQRLFQTALVPVCSPLLLDGPNPLRRPQDLMRHTLLHTLDEPDDWRLWLRAAAVDGVDPTRGLKFDSVPLVVQAAISGAGVGIGRRQLVEAELAAGRLVAPFDLELPDECAYYFVAPEGTADQPKVVAFRTWLLAEVASSNGQ
;
A
#
# COMPACT_ATOMS: atom_id res chain seq x y z
N MET A 1 27.10 -18.44 -25.35
CA MET A 1 26.77 -19.83 -24.96
C MET A 1 25.50 -19.78 -24.14
N ALA A 2 24.44 -20.50 -24.52
CA ALA A 2 23.21 -20.58 -23.72
C ALA A 2 23.53 -21.35 -22.43
N THR A 3 23.45 -20.71 -21.30
CA THR A 3 23.63 -21.36 -19.98
C THR A 3 22.52 -22.41 -19.83
N ARG A 4 22.90 -23.67 -19.76
CA ARG A 4 21.92 -24.76 -19.59
C ARG A 4 21.37 -24.71 -18.18
N LEU A 5 20.14 -24.22 -18.04
CA LEU A 5 19.48 -24.16 -16.74
C LEU A 5 19.25 -25.57 -16.17
N PRO A 6 19.29 -25.73 -14.84
CA PRO A 6 18.84 -26.94 -14.18
C PRO A 6 17.35 -27.24 -14.47
N PRO A 7 16.88 -28.49 -14.25
CA PRO A 7 15.46 -28.80 -14.38
C PRO A 7 14.58 -27.91 -13.50
N LEU A 8 13.53 -27.32 -14.07
CA LEU A 8 12.63 -26.39 -13.35
C LEU A 8 12.00 -27.03 -12.10
N ASN A 9 11.66 -28.33 -12.15
CA ASN A 9 11.13 -29.05 -11.00
C ASN A 9 12.14 -29.14 -9.85
N ALA A 10 13.43 -29.29 -10.16
CA ALA A 10 14.48 -29.30 -9.14
C ALA A 10 14.66 -27.92 -8.49
N LEU A 11 14.60 -26.83 -9.28
CA LEU A 11 14.62 -25.47 -8.78
C LEU A 11 13.38 -25.17 -7.92
N ARG A 12 12.17 -25.60 -8.35
CA ARG A 12 10.93 -25.44 -7.58
C ARG A 12 11.01 -26.17 -6.24
N THR A 13 11.54 -27.40 -6.27
CA THR A 13 11.71 -28.19 -5.06
C THR A 13 12.73 -27.56 -4.10
N PHE A 14 13.80 -26.97 -4.65
CA PHE A 14 14.78 -26.22 -3.88
C PHE A 14 14.16 -25.01 -3.20
N GLU A 15 13.37 -24.21 -3.91
CA GLU A 15 12.68 -23.02 -3.36
C GLU A 15 11.79 -23.42 -2.17
N ALA A 16 10.90 -24.41 -2.35
CA ALA A 16 10.01 -24.87 -1.30
C ALA A 16 10.79 -25.42 -0.08
N ALA A 17 11.82 -26.25 -0.33
CA ALA A 17 12.66 -26.79 0.73
C ALA A 17 13.44 -25.72 1.50
N ALA A 18 13.92 -24.68 0.81
CA ALA A 18 14.63 -23.55 1.39
C ALA A 18 13.71 -22.65 2.23
N ARG A 19 12.49 -22.43 1.79
CA ARG A 19 11.50 -21.62 2.50
C ARG A 19 11.03 -22.28 3.80
N HIS A 20 10.80 -23.61 3.76
CA HIS A 20 10.37 -24.38 4.94
C HIS A 20 11.52 -24.84 5.83
N LEU A 21 12.76 -24.84 5.35
CA LEU A 21 13.90 -25.50 5.96
C LEU A 21 13.57 -26.96 6.36
N SER A 22 12.76 -27.64 5.54
CA SER A 22 12.23 -28.98 5.80
C SER A 22 11.82 -29.67 4.50
N PHE A 23 12.42 -30.84 4.24
CA PHE A 23 12.03 -31.66 3.08
C PHE A 23 10.64 -32.28 3.20
N THR A 24 10.19 -32.55 4.43
CA THR A 24 8.83 -33.08 4.67
C THR A 24 7.78 -32.02 4.36
N LYS A 25 7.92 -30.81 4.91
CA LYS A 25 6.98 -29.71 4.62
C LYS A 25 6.98 -29.30 3.15
N ALA A 26 8.13 -29.34 2.49
CA ALA A 26 8.21 -29.10 1.05
C ALA A 26 7.50 -30.20 0.25
N ALA A 27 7.60 -31.46 0.69
CA ALA A 27 6.89 -32.57 0.07
C ALA A 27 5.38 -32.43 0.20
N ASP A 28 4.88 -32.07 1.37
CA ASP A 28 3.46 -31.80 1.63
C ASP A 28 2.94 -30.68 0.74
N GLU A 29 3.66 -29.56 0.63
CA GLU A 29 3.26 -28.43 -0.21
C GLU A 29 3.26 -28.76 -1.72
N LEU A 30 4.25 -29.53 -2.17
CA LEU A 30 4.38 -29.90 -3.58
C LEU A 30 3.56 -31.13 -3.97
N PHE A 31 2.83 -31.73 -3.02
CA PHE A 31 2.05 -32.96 -3.20
C PHE A 31 2.88 -34.12 -3.74
N VAL A 32 4.09 -34.30 -3.22
CA VAL A 32 5.02 -35.37 -3.59
C VAL A 32 5.54 -36.08 -2.35
N THR A 33 6.29 -37.17 -2.53
CA THR A 33 6.96 -37.85 -1.41
C THR A 33 8.25 -37.14 -1.00
N GLN A 34 8.66 -37.25 0.28
CA GLN A 34 9.93 -36.73 0.76
C GLN A 34 11.13 -37.33 -0.01
N ALA A 35 11.02 -38.59 -0.46
CA ALA A 35 12.03 -39.22 -1.29
C ALA A 35 12.18 -38.50 -2.64
N ALA A 36 11.08 -38.11 -3.26
CA ALA A 36 11.07 -37.33 -4.50
C ALA A 36 11.73 -35.95 -4.29
N VAL A 37 11.41 -35.25 -3.21
CA VAL A 37 12.08 -33.99 -2.83
C VAL A 37 13.60 -34.21 -2.70
N SER A 38 14.02 -35.21 -1.93
CA SER A 38 15.45 -35.52 -1.74
C SER A 38 16.15 -35.84 -3.06
N HIS A 39 15.48 -36.55 -3.96
CA HIS A 39 16.02 -36.86 -5.30
C HIS A 39 16.16 -35.58 -6.16
N GLN A 40 15.14 -34.72 -6.20
CA GLN A 40 15.20 -33.46 -6.97
C GLN A 40 16.30 -32.52 -6.45
N ILE A 41 16.46 -32.41 -5.13
CA ILE A 41 17.57 -31.63 -4.53
C ILE A 41 18.92 -32.21 -4.94
N ARG A 42 19.12 -33.53 -4.85
CA ARG A 42 20.36 -34.14 -5.29
C ARG A 42 20.66 -33.88 -6.76
N THR A 43 19.66 -34.03 -7.64
CA THR A 43 19.80 -33.72 -9.06
C THR A 43 20.24 -32.26 -9.31
N LEU A 44 19.74 -31.32 -8.50
CA LEU A 44 20.14 -29.91 -8.61
C LEU A 44 21.58 -29.71 -8.12
N GLU A 45 21.93 -30.29 -6.98
CA GLU A 45 23.30 -30.23 -6.41
C GLU A 45 24.34 -30.88 -7.34
N GLU A 46 24.00 -32.02 -7.96
CA GLU A 46 24.83 -32.68 -8.98
C GLU A 46 25.01 -31.79 -10.23
N HIS A 47 23.95 -31.10 -10.69
CA HIS A 47 24.02 -30.19 -11.82
C HIS A 47 24.90 -28.97 -11.56
N LEU A 48 24.88 -28.47 -10.31
CA LEU A 48 25.64 -27.28 -9.88
C LEU A 48 27.05 -27.65 -9.38
N GLY A 49 27.29 -28.93 -9.06
CA GLY A 49 28.55 -29.42 -8.52
C GLY A 49 28.82 -29.01 -7.07
N THR A 50 27.81 -28.55 -6.34
CA THR A 50 27.94 -28.08 -4.95
C THR A 50 26.67 -28.38 -4.14
N PRO A 51 26.78 -28.69 -2.83
CA PRO A 51 25.64 -28.88 -1.97
C PRO A 51 24.94 -27.52 -1.67
N LEU A 52 23.62 -27.51 -1.69
CA LEU A 52 22.80 -26.34 -1.38
C LEU A 52 22.24 -26.39 0.05
N PHE A 53 22.19 -27.60 0.63
CA PHE A 53 21.74 -27.82 2.01
C PHE A 53 22.80 -28.54 2.83
N ARG A 54 22.86 -28.22 4.12
CA ARG A 54 23.57 -28.97 5.14
C ARG A 54 22.62 -29.49 6.20
N ARG A 55 22.80 -30.75 6.59
CA ARG A 55 22.02 -31.37 7.69
C ARG A 55 22.78 -31.18 9.00
N MET A 56 22.13 -30.54 9.95
CA MET A 56 22.60 -30.47 11.34
C MET A 56 21.74 -31.43 12.20
N ASN A 57 22.22 -31.78 13.41
CA ASN A 57 21.62 -32.80 14.31
C ASN A 57 20.11 -32.68 14.63
N ARG A 58 19.30 -31.95 13.91
CA ARG A 58 17.83 -31.86 13.95
C ARG A 58 17.29 -30.70 13.06
N ALA A 59 18.14 -30.09 12.24
CA ALA A 59 17.76 -28.98 11.42
C ALA A 59 18.35 -29.10 10.00
N LEU A 60 17.59 -28.66 9.01
CA LEU A 60 18.04 -28.42 7.65
C LEU A 60 18.42 -26.93 7.52
N MET A 61 19.59 -26.65 6.98
CA MET A 61 20.07 -25.29 6.75
C MET A 61 20.56 -25.14 5.31
N LEU A 62 20.48 -23.95 4.77
CA LEU A 62 21.14 -23.64 3.50
C LEU A 62 22.66 -23.52 3.68
N THR A 63 23.40 -23.90 2.66
CA THR A 63 24.80 -23.52 2.49
C THR A 63 24.91 -22.08 2.00
N ASP A 64 26.11 -21.54 1.92
CA ASP A 64 26.34 -20.19 1.37
C ASP A 64 25.94 -20.14 -0.12
N GLU A 65 26.16 -21.22 -0.86
CA GLU A 65 25.74 -21.39 -2.26
C GLU A 65 24.20 -21.46 -2.36
N GLY A 66 23.54 -22.17 -1.44
CA GLY A 66 22.09 -22.20 -1.36
C GLY A 66 21.50 -20.83 -1.05
N GLN A 67 22.12 -20.06 -0.15
CA GLN A 67 21.70 -18.69 0.15
C GLN A 67 21.90 -17.74 -1.03
N ALA A 68 22.98 -17.90 -1.78
CA ALA A 68 23.25 -17.09 -2.98
C ALA A 68 22.27 -17.41 -4.12
N LEU A 69 21.86 -18.67 -4.29
CA LEU A 69 20.94 -19.09 -5.36
C LEU A 69 19.48 -18.71 -5.09
N LEU A 70 19.05 -18.76 -3.83
CA LEU A 70 17.65 -18.65 -3.43
C LEU A 70 16.95 -17.37 -3.94
N PRO A 71 17.53 -16.15 -3.85
CA PRO A 71 16.88 -14.93 -4.34
C PRO A 71 16.56 -15.00 -5.83
N ALA A 72 17.51 -15.44 -6.65
CA ALA A 72 17.33 -15.53 -8.10
C ALA A 72 16.27 -16.57 -8.49
N VAL A 73 16.22 -17.70 -7.78
CA VAL A 73 15.19 -18.73 -8.02
C VAL A 73 13.80 -18.21 -7.65
N ARG A 74 13.66 -17.54 -6.51
CA ARG A 74 12.40 -16.90 -6.11
C ARG A 74 11.92 -15.90 -7.15
N GLU A 75 12.76 -14.96 -7.52
CA GLU A 75 12.41 -13.95 -8.53
C GLU A 75 11.97 -14.59 -9.85
N ALA A 76 12.66 -15.65 -10.31
CA ALA A 76 12.29 -16.35 -11.54
C ALA A 76 10.90 -16.99 -11.44
N PHE A 77 10.56 -17.66 -10.34
CA PHE A 77 9.24 -18.27 -10.14
C PHE A 77 8.14 -17.21 -9.95
N ASP A 78 8.41 -16.09 -9.29
CA ASP A 78 7.48 -14.97 -9.18
C ASP A 78 7.12 -14.41 -10.57
N ARG A 79 8.13 -14.22 -11.43
CA ARG A 79 7.95 -13.78 -12.84
C ARG A 79 7.15 -14.78 -13.68
N LEU A 80 7.42 -16.08 -13.54
CA LEU A 80 6.66 -17.13 -14.24
C LEU A 80 5.21 -17.15 -13.77
N SER A 81 4.96 -17.07 -12.48
CA SER A 81 3.63 -17.02 -11.89
C SER A 81 2.84 -15.79 -12.37
N ALA A 82 3.48 -14.63 -12.43
CA ALA A 82 2.88 -13.42 -13.00
C ALA A 82 2.51 -13.59 -14.47
N GLY A 83 3.37 -14.27 -15.27
CA GLY A 83 3.09 -14.57 -16.68
C GLY A 83 1.88 -15.51 -16.85
N VAL A 84 1.77 -16.54 -16.02
CA VAL A 84 0.64 -17.47 -16.03
C VAL A 84 -0.67 -16.75 -15.67
N ARG A 85 -0.65 -15.94 -14.60
CA ARG A 85 -1.82 -15.13 -14.22
C ARG A 85 -2.26 -14.21 -15.36
N ARG A 86 -1.34 -13.52 -16.03
CA ARG A 86 -1.68 -12.68 -17.20
C ARG A 86 -2.45 -13.44 -18.30
N VAL A 87 -2.06 -14.67 -18.58
CA VAL A 87 -2.77 -15.51 -19.54
C VAL A 87 -4.17 -15.87 -19.04
N GLN A 88 -4.31 -16.19 -17.76
CA GLN A 88 -5.60 -16.48 -17.14
C GLN A 88 -6.52 -15.25 -17.13
N ASP A 89 -5.99 -14.07 -16.81
CA ASP A 89 -6.73 -12.80 -16.81
C ASP A 89 -7.23 -12.42 -18.22
N LEU A 90 -6.44 -12.70 -19.26
CA LEU A 90 -6.86 -12.50 -20.64
C LEU A 90 -8.02 -13.43 -21.06
N CYS A 91 -8.10 -14.61 -20.43
CA CYS A 91 -9.10 -15.61 -20.79
C CYS A 91 -10.40 -15.49 -19.95
N CYS A 92 -10.37 -14.94 -18.75
CA CYS A 92 -11.45 -15.06 -17.76
C CYS A 92 -11.91 -13.74 -17.13
N GLY A 93 -11.36 -12.58 -17.53
CA GLY A 93 -11.71 -11.29 -16.93
C GLY A 93 -11.44 -11.25 -15.42
N GLY A 94 -10.22 -11.59 -14.99
CA GLY A 94 -9.85 -11.75 -13.59
C GLY A 94 -10.13 -10.54 -12.70
N ALA A 95 -10.12 -10.75 -11.38
CA ALA A 95 -10.31 -9.70 -10.39
C ALA A 95 -9.31 -8.54 -10.62
N LEU A 96 -9.79 -7.31 -10.40
CA LEU A 96 -8.94 -6.12 -10.35
C LEU A 96 -8.48 -5.90 -8.92
N THR A 97 -7.20 -6.16 -8.65
CA THR A 97 -6.60 -5.95 -7.34
C THR A 97 -5.96 -4.58 -7.26
N ILE A 98 -6.48 -3.74 -6.36
CA ILE A 98 -6.04 -2.37 -6.16
C ILE A 98 -5.36 -2.25 -4.80
N SER A 99 -4.16 -1.69 -4.75
CA SER A 99 -3.51 -1.31 -3.51
C SER A 99 -3.57 0.20 -3.30
N THR A 100 -3.94 0.64 -2.08
CA THR A 100 -4.02 2.08 -1.77
C THR A 100 -3.63 2.36 -0.32
N THR A 101 -3.41 3.63 0.02
CA THR A 101 -3.21 4.03 1.41
C THR A 101 -4.52 3.87 2.19
N PRO A 102 -4.47 3.51 3.50
CA PRO A 102 -5.66 3.37 4.34
C PRO A 102 -6.52 4.65 4.37
N SER A 103 -5.88 5.81 4.38
CA SER A 103 -6.55 7.11 4.38
C SER A 103 -7.37 7.34 3.11
N PHE A 104 -6.76 7.10 1.93
CA PHE A 104 -7.46 7.26 0.65
C PHE A 104 -8.59 6.24 0.51
N ALA A 105 -8.35 4.98 0.91
CA ALA A 105 -9.38 3.94 0.88
C ALA A 105 -10.60 4.36 1.69
N ALA A 106 -10.41 4.66 2.99
CA ALA A 106 -11.50 4.92 3.92
C ALA A 106 -12.24 6.24 3.61
N SER A 107 -11.50 7.30 3.29
CA SER A 107 -12.07 8.65 3.21
C SER A 107 -12.56 9.04 1.82
N TRP A 108 -12.01 8.43 0.75
CA TRP A 108 -12.34 8.85 -0.61
C TRP A 108 -12.86 7.72 -1.50
N LEU A 109 -12.17 6.57 -1.54
CA LEU A 109 -12.42 5.55 -2.55
C LEU A 109 -13.66 4.70 -2.24
N VAL A 110 -13.75 4.13 -1.03
CA VAL A 110 -14.80 3.15 -0.67
C VAL A 110 -16.21 3.70 -0.89
N GLY A 111 -16.47 4.96 -0.52
CA GLY A 111 -17.77 5.58 -0.72
C GLY A 111 -18.19 5.76 -2.20
N ARG A 112 -17.25 5.56 -3.13
CA ARG A 112 -17.45 5.73 -4.58
C ARG A 112 -17.45 4.40 -5.36
N LEU A 113 -16.93 3.30 -4.77
CA LEU A 113 -16.80 2.02 -5.46
C LEU A 113 -18.12 1.44 -5.99
N ALA A 114 -19.24 1.71 -5.33
CA ALA A 114 -20.55 1.26 -5.81
C ALA A 114 -20.88 1.81 -7.21
N ARG A 115 -20.39 3.03 -7.55
CA ARG A 115 -20.57 3.61 -8.89
C ARG A 115 -19.70 2.91 -9.93
N PHE A 116 -18.47 2.55 -9.56
CA PHE A 116 -17.61 1.76 -10.43
C PHE A 116 -18.24 0.39 -10.71
N GLN A 117 -18.70 -0.30 -9.68
CA GLN A 117 -19.32 -1.61 -9.82
C GLN A 117 -20.60 -1.60 -10.66
N ALA A 118 -21.36 -0.50 -10.60
CA ALA A 118 -22.55 -0.34 -11.43
C ALA A 118 -22.21 -0.13 -12.92
N LEU A 119 -21.06 0.51 -13.23
CA LEU A 119 -20.56 0.73 -14.59
C LEU A 119 -19.84 -0.50 -15.17
N HIS A 120 -19.20 -1.27 -14.32
CA HIS A 120 -18.37 -2.43 -14.68
C HIS A 120 -18.72 -3.64 -13.82
N PRO A 121 -19.95 -4.20 -13.95
CA PRO A 121 -20.40 -5.34 -13.15
C PRO A 121 -19.60 -6.61 -13.43
N GLU A 122 -18.90 -6.68 -14.56
CA GLU A 122 -18.04 -7.79 -14.97
C GLU A 122 -16.68 -7.80 -14.27
N ILE A 123 -16.27 -6.69 -13.62
CA ILE A 123 -14.99 -6.58 -12.96
C ILE A 123 -15.16 -6.85 -11.46
N GLU A 124 -14.60 -7.95 -10.99
CA GLU A 124 -14.50 -8.21 -9.56
C GLU A 124 -13.40 -7.32 -8.95
N LEU A 125 -13.72 -6.57 -7.88
CA LEU A 125 -12.77 -5.69 -7.20
C LEU A 125 -12.21 -6.31 -5.94
N GLN A 126 -10.88 -6.25 -5.80
CA GLN A 126 -10.18 -6.54 -4.57
C GLN A 126 -9.37 -5.31 -4.13
N LEU A 127 -9.61 -4.83 -2.91
CA LEU A 127 -8.96 -3.64 -2.36
C LEU A 127 -8.06 -4.02 -1.20
N SER A 128 -6.78 -3.69 -1.32
CA SER A 128 -5.78 -3.82 -0.25
C SER A 128 -5.39 -2.44 0.26
N ALA A 129 -5.71 -2.13 1.51
CA ALA A 129 -5.35 -0.85 2.13
C ALA A 129 -4.07 -1.01 2.95
N THR A 130 -2.95 -0.46 2.45
CA THR A 130 -1.64 -0.53 3.10
C THR A 130 -0.80 0.71 2.79
N ALA A 131 -0.11 1.24 3.82
CA ALA A 131 0.87 2.32 3.65
C ALA A 131 2.17 1.81 3.00
N ARG A 132 2.47 0.51 3.11
CA ARG A 132 3.66 -0.10 2.52
C ARG A 132 3.61 -0.02 0.99
N LEU A 133 4.74 0.31 0.38
CA LEU A 133 4.89 0.22 -1.07
C LEU A 133 4.80 -1.25 -1.50
N VAL A 134 3.90 -1.51 -2.44
CA VAL A 134 3.68 -2.85 -3.01
C VAL A 134 4.77 -3.14 -4.02
N ASP A 135 5.31 -4.34 -3.97
CA ASP A 135 6.16 -4.88 -5.03
C ASP A 135 5.27 -5.53 -6.10
N PHE A 136 4.91 -4.76 -7.13
CA PHE A 136 4.06 -5.23 -8.23
C PHE A 136 4.63 -6.43 -9.00
N ALA A 137 5.93 -6.74 -8.85
CA ALA A 137 6.53 -7.91 -9.48
C ALA A 137 6.26 -9.19 -8.68
N ARG A 138 6.01 -9.06 -7.37
CA ARG A 138 5.88 -10.17 -6.43
C ARG A 138 4.49 -10.34 -5.83
N GLU A 139 3.74 -9.25 -5.77
CA GLU A 139 2.40 -9.23 -5.19
C GLU A 139 1.36 -9.22 -6.30
N ASP A 140 0.23 -9.84 -6.03
CA ASP A 140 -0.88 -9.92 -6.98
C ASP A 140 -1.71 -8.63 -6.93
N VAL A 141 -1.11 -7.53 -7.44
CA VAL A 141 -1.70 -6.20 -7.48
C VAL A 141 -1.58 -5.64 -8.89
N ASP A 142 -2.70 -5.25 -9.48
CA ASP A 142 -2.74 -4.71 -10.85
C ASP A 142 -2.38 -3.22 -10.91
N CYS A 143 -2.88 -2.44 -9.96
CA CYS A 143 -2.63 -1.00 -9.88
C CYS A 143 -2.70 -0.51 -8.45
N GLY A 144 -2.32 0.75 -8.22
CA GLY A 144 -2.38 1.33 -6.91
C GLY A 144 -2.72 2.82 -6.91
N ILE A 145 -3.04 3.32 -5.72
CA ILE A 145 -3.13 4.75 -5.46
C ILE A 145 -2.11 5.08 -4.38
N ARG A 146 -1.21 5.99 -4.69
CA ARG A 146 -0.09 6.34 -3.83
C ARG A 146 -0.02 7.84 -3.58
N TYR A 147 0.44 8.18 -2.40
CA TYR A 147 0.74 9.54 -2.00
C TYR A 147 2.25 9.77 -2.05
N GLY A 148 2.69 10.87 -2.67
CA GLY A 148 4.10 11.20 -2.83
C GLY A 148 4.37 12.22 -3.92
N MET A 149 5.63 12.31 -4.35
CA MET A 149 6.12 13.29 -5.32
C MET A 149 5.87 12.90 -6.79
N GLY A 150 5.39 11.70 -7.07
CA GLY A 150 5.10 11.23 -8.44
C GLY A 150 6.22 10.48 -9.13
N ASP A 151 7.30 10.18 -8.43
CA ASP A 151 8.44 9.45 -8.99
C ASP A 151 8.49 8.01 -8.43
N TRP A 152 8.05 7.07 -9.26
CA TRP A 152 8.13 5.63 -9.00
C TRP A 152 8.73 4.93 -10.22
N PRO A 153 10.02 4.58 -10.19
CA PRO A 153 10.69 3.93 -11.32
C PRO A 153 9.98 2.66 -11.79
N GLY A 154 9.78 2.52 -13.10
CA GLY A 154 9.11 1.35 -13.71
C GLY A 154 7.58 1.34 -13.60
N LEU A 155 6.98 2.41 -13.08
CA LEU A 155 5.53 2.57 -13.00
C LEU A 155 5.06 3.73 -13.89
N VAL A 156 3.92 3.55 -14.53
CA VAL A 156 3.11 4.65 -15.06
C VAL A 156 2.47 5.35 -13.86
N ALA A 157 2.75 6.63 -13.68
CA ALA A 157 2.18 7.44 -12.62
C ALA A 157 1.32 8.56 -13.22
N GLN A 158 0.06 8.66 -12.78
CA GLN A 158 -0.86 9.71 -13.20
C GLN A 158 -1.40 10.45 -11.98
N ARG A 159 -1.13 11.77 -11.91
CA ARG A 159 -1.59 12.60 -10.79
C ARG A 159 -3.12 12.66 -10.77
N LEU A 160 -3.69 12.39 -9.62
CA LEU A 160 -5.11 12.49 -9.34
C LEU A 160 -5.43 13.91 -8.87
N PHE A 161 -4.93 14.28 -7.71
CA PHE A 161 -5.08 15.62 -7.15
C PHE A 161 -3.95 15.96 -6.18
N GLN A 162 -3.65 17.23 -6.08
CA GLN A 162 -2.84 17.81 -5.02
C GLN A 162 -3.73 18.13 -3.83
N THR A 163 -3.19 18.07 -2.63
CA THR A 163 -3.95 18.32 -1.41
C THR A 163 -3.32 19.45 -0.59
N ALA A 164 -3.98 19.82 0.49
CA ALA A 164 -3.49 20.79 1.46
C ALA A 164 -3.68 20.25 2.88
N LEU A 165 -2.76 20.62 3.77
CA LEU A 165 -2.86 20.35 5.19
C LEU A 165 -3.86 21.34 5.80
N VAL A 166 -4.87 20.81 6.47
CA VAL A 166 -5.89 21.60 7.14
C VAL A 166 -6.13 21.07 8.56
N PRO A 167 -6.00 21.88 9.61
CA PRO A 167 -6.45 21.49 10.94
C PRO A 167 -7.95 21.23 10.94
N VAL A 168 -8.35 20.13 11.57
CA VAL A 168 -9.75 19.74 11.68
C VAL A 168 -10.07 19.29 13.10
N CYS A 169 -11.29 19.60 13.55
CA CYS A 169 -11.75 19.19 14.86
C CYS A 169 -13.27 19.02 14.88
N SER A 170 -13.78 18.44 15.97
CA SER A 170 -15.23 18.45 16.25
C SER A 170 -15.75 19.90 16.39
N PRO A 171 -16.95 20.23 15.89
CA PRO A 171 -17.61 21.51 16.15
C PRO A 171 -17.70 21.85 17.63
N LEU A 172 -17.75 20.86 18.51
CA LEU A 172 -17.80 21.04 19.96
C LEU A 172 -16.62 21.83 20.54
N LEU A 173 -15.47 21.82 19.86
CA LEU A 173 -14.29 22.58 20.30
C LEU A 173 -14.37 24.08 19.99
N LEU A 174 -15.31 24.51 19.17
CA LEU A 174 -15.50 25.93 18.86
C LEU A 174 -16.23 26.70 19.97
N ASP A 175 -17.11 26.02 20.70
CA ASP A 175 -18.01 26.62 21.70
C ASP A 175 -17.79 26.09 23.12
N GLY A 176 -16.75 25.26 23.34
CA GLY A 176 -16.43 24.68 24.63
C GLY A 176 -15.80 25.68 25.64
N PRO A 177 -15.37 25.21 26.80
CA PRO A 177 -14.76 26.06 27.84
C PRO A 177 -13.44 26.71 27.40
N ASN A 178 -12.79 26.16 26.41
CA ASN A 178 -11.60 26.70 25.74
C ASN A 178 -11.89 26.79 24.24
N PRO A 179 -12.62 27.81 23.76
CA PRO A 179 -13.03 27.86 22.36
C PRO A 179 -11.83 28.01 21.41
N LEU A 180 -11.81 27.17 20.36
CA LEU A 180 -10.77 27.14 19.36
C LEU A 180 -11.14 28.14 18.22
N ARG A 181 -10.68 29.38 18.31
CA ARG A 181 -10.99 30.44 17.35
C ARG A 181 -9.78 30.96 16.59
N ARG A 182 -8.60 30.87 17.16
CA ARG A 182 -7.34 31.34 16.57
C ARG A 182 -6.29 30.25 16.67
N PRO A 183 -5.31 30.20 15.77
CA PRO A 183 -4.24 29.20 15.84
C PRO A 183 -3.52 29.12 17.19
N GLN A 184 -3.36 30.26 17.91
CA GLN A 184 -2.74 30.28 19.23
C GLN A 184 -3.53 29.51 20.28
N ASP A 185 -4.84 29.33 20.10
CA ASP A 185 -5.68 28.60 21.06
C ASP A 185 -5.34 27.09 21.08
N LEU A 186 -4.61 26.57 20.06
CA LEU A 186 -4.07 25.22 20.02
C LEU A 186 -3.22 24.86 21.25
N MET A 187 -2.61 25.84 21.92
CA MET A 187 -1.87 25.63 23.19
C MET A 187 -2.72 24.95 24.28
N ARG A 188 -4.04 25.08 24.20
CA ARG A 188 -5.02 24.57 25.20
C ARG A 188 -5.71 23.30 24.74
N HIS A 189 -5.38 22.81 23.55
CA HIS A 189 -5.99 21.63 22.95
C HIS A 189 -4.99 20.50 22.74
N THR A 190 -5.48 19.28 22.73
CA THR A 190 -4.67 18.11 22.40
C THR A 190 -4.45 18.07 20.89
N LEU A 191 -3.20 18.01 20.45
CA LEU A 191 -2.89 17.73 19.05
C LEU A 191 -2.96 16.23 18.80
N LEU A 192 -3.52 15.87 17.64
CA LEU A 192 -3.63 14.51 17.17
C LEU A 192 -2.64 14.32 16.01
N HIS A 193 -1.80 13.30 16.10
CA HIS A 193 -0.72 13.06 15.17
C HIS A 193 -0.89 11.73 14.44
N THR A 194 -0.45 11.66 13.19
CA THR A 194 -0.15 10.40 12.53
C THR A 194 1.34 10.11 12.57
N LEU A 195 1.71 8.84 12.81
CA LEU A 195 3.12 8.44 12.88
C LEU A 195 3.79 8.45 11.50
N ASP A 196 3.02 8.27 10.44
CA ASP A 196 3.52 8.27 9.07
C ASP A 196 3.94 9.68 8.59
N GLU A 197 3.35 10.74 9.18
CA GLU A 197 3.57 12.14 8.80
C GLU A 197 3.88 12.99 10.05
N PRO A 198 5.02 12.78 10.70
CA PRO A 198 5.32 13.38 12.00
C PRO A 198 5.54 14.89 11.94
N ASP A 199 5.78 15.44 10.76
CA ASP A 199 6.11 16.84 10.56
C ASP A 199 4.92 17.75 10.22
N ASP A 200 3.74 17.19 9.99
CA ASP A 200 2.55 17.93 9.58
C ASP A 200 2.26 19.14 10.49
N TRP A 201 2.22 18.92 11.81
CA TRP A 201 1.98 19.99 12.76
C TRP A 201 3.08 21.04 12.76
N ARG A 202 4.34 20.65 12.64
CA ARG A 202 5.48 21.58 12.59
C ARG A 202 5.40 22.47 11.36
N LEU A 203 5.10 21.88 10.22
CA LEU A 203 4.94 22.61 8.95
C LEU A 203 3.80 23.61 9.03
N TRP A 204 2.63 23.15 9.50
CA TRP A 204 1.46 24.01 9.57
C TRP A 204 1.62 25.16 10.58
N LEU A 205 2.10 24.88 11.81
CA LEU A 205 2.32 25.89 12.83
C LEU A 205 3.32 26.96 12.38
N ARG A 206 4.38 26.54 11.67
CA ARG A 206 5.34 27.47 11.07
C ARG A 206 4.68 28.37 10.02
N ALA A 207 3.85 27.81 9.14
CA ALA A 207 3.15 28.59 8.12
C ALA A 207 2.12 29.54 8.74
N ALA A 208 1.50 29.15 9.85
CA ALA A 208 0.56 29.97 10.62
C ALA A 208 1.24 31.01 11.52
N ALA A 209 2.58 31.05 11.56
CA ALA A 209 3.37 31.91 12.45
C ALA A 209 2.93 31.82 13.94
N VAL A 210 2.73 30.58 14.42
CA VAL A 210 2.29 30.29 15.79
C VAL A 210 3.46 29.81 16.63
N ASP A 211 3.78 30.56 17.67
CA ASP A 211 4.77 30.19 18.67
C ASP A 211 4.12 29.64 19.93
N GLY A 212 4.89 28.85 20.72
CA GLY A 212 4.48 28.36 22.02
C GLY A 212 3.64 27.09 22.01
N VAL A 213 3.25 26.57 20.83
CA VAL A 213 2.62 25.24 20.67
C VAL A 213 3.72 24.21 20.40
N ASP A 214 3.81 23.18 21.25
CA ASP A 214 4.73 22.06 21.00
C ASP A 214 4.17 21.15 19.90
N PRO A 215 4.79 21.11 18.69
CA PRO A 215 4.29 20.32 17.56
C PRO A 215 4.46 18.81 17.74
N THR A 216 5.05 18.35 18.81
CA THR A 216 5.33 16.92 19.06
C THR A 216 4.47 16.32 20.16
N ARG A 217 3.78 17.18 20.93
CA ARG A 217 2.96 16.77 22.07
C ARG A 217 1.55 16.46 21.65
N GLY A 218 1.02 15.34 22.11
CA GLY A 218 -0.37 14.94 21.88
C GLY A 218 -0.56 13.44 21.74
N LEU A 219 -1.72 13.03 21.21
CA LEU A 219 -2.03 11.63 20.93
C LEU A 219 -1.46 11.25 19.57
N LYS A 220 -0.87 10.05 19.48
CA LYS A 220 -0.23 9.54 18.27
C LYS A 220 -0.93 8.27 17.81
N PHE A 221 -1.24 8.22 16.52
CA PHE A 221 -1.92 7.11 15.86
C PHE A 221 -1.08 6.61 14.68
N ASP A 222 -1.18 5.35 14.36
CA ASP A 222 -0.51 4.71 13.21
C ASP A 222 -1.26 4.91 11.89
N SER A 223 -2.40 5.60 11.91
CA SER A 223 -3.27 5.71 10.74
C SER A 223 -4.08 7.01 10.76
N VAL A 224 -4.13 7.71 9.64
CA VAL A 224 -4.91 8.95 9.46
C VAL A 224 -6.41 8.76 9.75
N PRO A 225 -7.08 7.66 9.35
CA PRO A 225 -8.48 7.43 9.72
C PRO A 225 -8.74 7.46 11.23
N LEU A 226 -7.80 6.99 12.05
CA LEU A 226 -7.92 7.07 13.50
C LEU A 226 -7.79 8.51 14.02
N VAL A 227 -6.91 9.32 13.42
CA VAL A 227 -6.81 10.75 13.72
C VAL A 227 -8.15 11.45 13.44
N VAL A 228 -8.76 11.16 12.28
CA VAL A 228 -10.06 11.71 11.88
C VAL A 228 -11.16 11.31 12.88
N GLN A 229 -11.23 10.02 13.26
CA GLN A 229 -12.20 9.54 14.24
C GLN A 229 -12.00 10.17 15.63
N ALA A 230 -10.75 10.31 16.06
CA ALA A 230 -10.43 10.99 17.31
C ALA A 230 -10.85 12.48 17.28
N ALA A 231 -10.63 13.17 16.16
CA ALA A 231 -11.07 14.54 15.97
C ALA A 231 -12.60 14.66 15.98
N ILE A 232 -13.33 13.79 15.30
CA ILE A 232 -14.81 13.74 15.30
C ILE A 232 -15.35 13.54 16.73
N SER A 233 -14.71 12.67 17.52
CA SER A 233 -15.12 12.43 18.91
C SER A 233 -14.76 13.54 19.90
N GLY A 234 -14.11 14.61 19.43
CA GLY A 234 -13.73 15.75 20.28
C GLY A 234 -12.47 15.51 21.10
N ALA A 235 -11.67 14.48 20.82
CA ALA A 235 -10.43 14.18 21.55
C ALA A 235 -9.33 15.23 21.35
N GLY A 236 -9.43 16.06 20.30
CA GLY A 236 -8.46 17.10 20.00
C GLY A 236 -8.57 17.62 18.55
N VAL A 237 -7.49 18.24 18.10
CA VAL A 237 -7.36 18.82 16.75
C VAL A 237 -6.34 17.98 15.96
N GLY A 238 -6.74 17.49 14.79
CA GLY A 238 -5.87 16.74 13.87
C GLY A 238 -5.53 17.54 12.63
N ILE A 239 -4.49 17.15 11.90
CA ILE A 239 -4.25 17.61 10.53
C ILE A 239 -4.87 16.62 9.56
N GLY A 240 -5.75 17.12 8.69
CA GLY A 240 -6.31 16.36 7.57
C GLY A 240 -5.73 16.81 6.24
N ARG A 241 -5.82 15.93 5.23
CA ARG A 241 -5.66 16.30 3.82
C ARG A 241 -7.02 16.78 3.31
N ARG A 242 -7.11 18.00 2.80
CA ARG A 242 -8.38 18.69 2.46
C ARG A 242 -9.39 17.78 1.74
N GLN A 243 -8.97 17.12 0.66
CA GLN A 243 -9.85 16.26 -0.14
C GLN A 243 -10.29 14.98 0.59
N LEU A 244 -9.48 14.50 1.55
CA LEU A 244 -9.82 13.30 2.31
C LEU A 244 -10.78 13.58 3.49
N VAL A 245 -10.81 14.80 3.98
CA VAL A 245 -11.72 15.19 5.06
C VAL A 245 -12.99 15.91 4.56
N GLU A 246 -13.11 16.11 3.25
CA GLU A 246 -14.21 16.84 2.62
C GLU A 246 -15.59 16.30 3.00
N ALA A 247 -15.75 14.98 2.96
CA ALA A 247 -17.02 14.35 3.31
C ALA A 247 -17.41 14.58 4.78
N GLU A 248 -16.42 14.60 5.69
CA GLU A 248 -16.65 14.85 7.11
C GLU A 248 -16.96 16.32 7.39
N LEU A 249 -16.33 17.24 6.63
CA LEU A 249 -16.60 18.67 6.68
C LEU A 249 -18.00 18.98 6.13
N ALA A 250 -18.35 18.43 4.96
CA ALA A 250 -19.66 18.61 4.35
C ALA A 250 -20.79 18.03 5.22
N ALA A 251 -20.53 16.94 5.93
CA ALA A 251 -21.49 16.35 6.87
C ALA A 251 -21.57 17.08 8.23
N GLY A 252 -20.73 18.10 8.45
CA GLY A 252 -20.67 18.84 9.70
C GLY A 252 -20.13 18.04 10.90
N ARG A 253 -19.54 16.87 10.68
CA ARG A 253 -18.88 16.07 11.73
C ARG A 253 -17.53 16.63 12.12
N LEU A 254 -16.85 17.26 11.17
CA LEU A 254 -15.63 18.05 11.39
C LEU A 254 -15.87 19.49 10.93
N VAL A 255 -15.05 20.38 11.47
CA VAL A 255 -14.89 21.76 11.03
C VAL A 255 -13.39 22.06 10.85
N ALA A 256 -13.06 22.94 9.90
CA ALA A 256 -11.76 23.56 9.78
C ALA A 256 -11.80 24.88 10.56
N PRO A 257 -11.20 24.97 11.76
CA PRO A 257 -11.35 26.14 12.62
C PRO A 257 -10.56 27.36 12.15
N PHE A 258 -9.72 27.21 11.12
CA PHE A 258 -8.82 28.25 10.62
C PHE A 258 -8.90 28.30 9.09
N ASP A 259 -8.72 29.51 8.51
CA ASP A 259 -8.75 29.73 7.06
C ASP A 259 -7.46 29.28 6.36
N LEU A 260 -6.38 29.05 7.11
CA LEU A 260 -5.10 28.64 6.54
C LEU A 260 -5.11 27.17 6.13
N GLU A 261 -5.09 26.93 4.84
CA GLU A 261 -4.77 25.66 4.21
C GLU A 261 -3.32 25.72 3.69
N LEU A 262 -2.46 24.82 4.16
CA LEU A 262 -1.08 24.76 3.69
C LEU A 262 -0.98 23.79 2.52
N PRO A 263 -0.65 24.27 1.29
CA PRO A 263 -0.46 23.38 0.15
C PRO A 263 0.58 22.32 0.44
N ASP A 264 0.27 21.08 0.12
CA ASP A 264 1.16 19.94 0.31
C ASP A 264 2.10 19.81 -0.91
N GLU A 265 3.35 19.47 -0.70
CA GLU A 265 4.28 19.20 -1.80
C GLU A 265 3.97 17.87 -2.50
N CYS A 266 3.40 16.92 -1.77
CA CYS A 266 2.98 15.63 -2.27
C CYS A 266 1.56 15.70 -2.85
N ALA A 267 1.25 14.72 -3.71
CA ALA A 267 -0.07 14.54 -4.31
C ALA A 267 -0.47 13.07 -4.31
N TYR A 268 -1.74 12.79 -4.56
CA TYR A 268 -2.20 11.43 -4.83
C TYR A 268 -2.05 11.10 -6.31
N TYR A 269 -1.57 9.89 -6.58
CA TYR A 269 -1.34 9.38 -7.93
C TYR A 269 -1.97 8.00 -8.09
N PHE A 270 -2.55 7.77 -9.26
CA PHE A 270 -2.74 6.43 -9.77
C PHE A 270 -1.39 5.91 -10.27
N VAL A 271 -1.04 4.67 -9.93
CA VAL A 271 0.19 4.00 -10.37
C VAL A 271 -0.10 2.59 -10.85
N ALA A 272 0.57 2.17 -11.92
CA ALA A 272 0.50 0.79 -12.42
C ALA A 272 1.82 0.43 -13.11
N PRO A 273 2.26 -0.84 -13.10
CA PRO A 273 3.40 -1.28 -13.90
C PRO A 273 3.16 -0.99 -15.38
N GLU A 274 4.20 -0.56 -16.10
CA GLU A 274 4.11 -0.31 -17.55
C GLU A 274 3.49 -1.49 -18.33
N GLY A 275 3.80 -2.72 -17.89
CA GLY A 275 3.31 -3.93 -18.55
C GLY A 275 1.85 -4.29 -18.26
N THR A 276 1.16 -3.65 -17.30
CA THR A 276 -0.24 -3.91 -16.93
C THR A 276 -1.13 -2.67 -17.04
N ALA A 277 -0.54 -1.49 -17.20
CA ALA A 277 -1.24 -0.20 -17.25
C ALA A 277 -2.31 -0.12 -18.37
N ASP A 278 -2.13 -0.88 -19.46
CA ASP A 278 -3.04 -0.92 -20.61
C ASP A 278 -4.00 -2.12 -20.61
N GLN A 279 -4.02 -2.92 -19.54
CA GLN A 279 -5.04 -3.97 -19.39
C GLN A 279 -6.44 -3.35 -19.29
N PRO A 280 -7.47 -3.94 -19.95
CA PRO A 280 -8.82 -3.35 -20.01
C PRO A 280 -9.40 -3.01 -18.62
N LYS A 281 -9.25 -3.92 -17.63
CA LYS A 281 -9.71 -3.71 -16.25
C LYS A 281 -9.01 -2.54 -15.55
N VAL A 282 -7.70 -2.36 -15.80
CA VAL A 282 -6.88 -1.27 -15.23
C VAL A 282 -7.24 0.06 -15.89
N VAL A 283 -7.39 0.06 -17.22
CA VAL A 283 -7.83 1.23 -17.99
C VAL A 283 -9.23 1.69 -17.56
N ALA A 284 -10.17 0.75 -17.41
CA ALA A 284 -11.52 1.04 -16.95
C ALA A 284 -11.52 1.72 -15.58
N PHE A 285 -10.78 1.16 -14.62
CA PHE A 285 -10.66 1.74 -13.29
C PHE A 285 -9.97 3.11 -13.30
N ARG A 286 -8.85 3.25 -14.02
CA ARG A 286 -8.14 4.53 -14.17
C ARG A 286 -9.03 5.61 -14.76
N THR A 287 -9.77 5.30 -15.82
CA THR A 287 -10.66 6.24 -16.49
C THR A 287 -11.79 6.69 -15.56
N TRP A 288 -12.43 5.75 -14.88
CA TRP A 288 -13.45 6.04 -13.89
C TRP A 288 -12.91 6.89 -12.74
N LEU A 289 -11.75 6.53 -12.18
CA LEU A 289 -11.13 7.24 -11.07
C LEU A 289 -10.86 8.71 -11.41
N LEU A 290 -10.33 8.97 -12.62
CA LEU A 290 -10.09 10.34 -13.10
C LEU A 290 -11.38 11.13 -13.29
N ALA A 291 -12.46 10.50 -13.76
CA ALA A 291 -13.76 11.13 -13.89
C ALA A 291 -14.35 11.51 -12.51
N GLU A 292 -14.22 10.62 -11.51
CA GLU A 292 -14.64 10.90 -10.13
C GLU A 292 -13.85 12.06 -9.51
N VAL A 293 -12.53 12.12 -9.76
CA VAL A 293 -11.67 13.23 -9.30
C VAL A 293 -12.09 14.55 -9.94
N ALA A 294 -12.32 14.56 -11.26
CA ALA A 294 -12.75 15.77 -11.97
C ALA A 294 -14.10 16.28 -11.45
N SER A 295 -15.04 15.37 -11.16
CA SER A 295 -16.34 15.71 -10.59
C SER A 295 -16.26 16.28 -9.17
N SER A 296 -15.28 15.82 -8.37
CA SER A 296 -15.08 16.29 -7.00
C SER A 296 -14.40 17.67 -6.92
N ASN A 297 -13.62 18.04 -7.93
CA ASN A 297 -12.95 19.36 -7.98
C ASN A 297 -13.84 20.48 -8.55
N GLY A 298 -15.02 20.17 -9.06
CA GLY A 298 -15.97 21.13 -9.66
C GLY A 298 -17.11 21.57 -8.73
N GLN A 299 -17.13 21.09 -7.50
CA GLN A 299 -18.07 21.51 -6.45
C GLN A 299 -17.34 22.33 -5.39
#